data_14581758e649c9628d0bc4e57e56a098
#
_entry.id   14581758e649c9628d0bc4e57e56a098
#
_cell.length_a   1.000
_cell.length_b   1.000
_cell.length_c   1.000
_cell.angle_alpha   90.00
_cell.angle_beta   90.00
_cell.angle_gamma   90.00
#
_symmetry.space_group_name_H-M   'P 1'
#
loop_
_entity.id
_entity.type
_entity.pdbx_description
1 polymer ?
#
loop_
_entity_poly.entity_id
_entity_poly.type
_entity_poly.pdbx_seq_one_letter_code
_entity_poly.pdbx_strand_id
1 'polypeptide(L)'
;TGMPLPLAEVGTDRGRLDSWNKAAAIKANATVAAMGIERRGLVEEDLIGYKIPFLDGIWLRAPYLHNGSVPTLRDLLEPAAERPKVFWRGYDVFDQTKVGFVTDGDEARRTGTRMDTTEKGGGNQGHEFGTGLSGGDKAALLEYLKTL
;
A
#
# COMPACT_ATOMS: atom_id res chain seq x y z
N THR A 1 -18.65 -4.41 3.14
CA THR A 1 -17.71 -3.30 3.35
C THR A 1 -16.85 -3.63 4.55
N GLY A 2 -15.55 -3.88 4.31
CA GLY A 2 -14.61 -4.26 5.36
C GLY A 2 -14.58 -3.21 6.49
N MET A 3 -14.54 -3.68 7.73
CA MET A 3 -14.33 -2.82 8.89
C MET A 3 -12.92 -2.22 8.83
N PRO A 4 -12.72 -0.97 9.25
CA PRO A 4 -11.39 -0.42 9.38
C PRO A 4 -10.62 -1.17 10.49
N LEU A 5 -9.39 -1.59 10.20
CA LEU A 5 -8.47 -2.04 11.24
C LEU A 5 -7.76 -0.84 11.86
N PRO A 6 -7.67 -0.81 13.20
CA PRO A 6 -6.87 0.19 13.89
C PRO A 6 -5.41 0.16 13.43
N LEU A 7 -4.79 1.35 13.32
CA LEU A 7 -3.39 1.45 12.92
C LEU A 7 -2.45 0.64 13.81
N ALA A 8 -2.76 0.54 15.11
CA ALA A 8 -1.97 -0.22 16.06
C ALA A 8 -1.89 -1.72 15.73
N GLU A 9 -2.92 -2.28 15.07
CA GLU A 9 -2.94 -3.68 14.66
C GLU A 9 -2.19 -3.90 13.33
N VAL A 10 -2.30 -2.93 12.41
CA VAL A 10 -1.66 -3.05 11.08
C VAL A 10 -0.20 -2.61 11.12
N GLY A 11 0.14 -1.63 11.94
CA GLY A 11 1.50 -1.11 12.13
C GLY A 11 2.09 -0.36 10.95
N THR A 12 1.30 -0.05 9.90
CA THR A 12 1.77 0.63 8.70
C THR A 12 2.07 2.12 8.91
N ASP A 13 2.73 2.75 7.94
CA ASP A 13 3.08 4.18 7.99
C ASP A 13 1.86 5.08 8.24
N ARG A 14 2.04 6.09 9.09
CA ARG A 14 0.98 7.02 9.50
C ARG A 14 0.77 8.20 8.56
N GLY A 15 1.69 8.44 7.64
CA GLY A 15 1.74 9.68 6.87
C GLY A 15 0.40 10.07 6.24
N ARG A 16 -0.33 9.09 5.70
CA ARG A 16 -1.66 9.31 5.12
C ARG A 16 -2.72 9.65 6.17
N LEU A 17 -2.74 8.96 7.31
CA LEU A 17 -3.70 9.25 8.39
C LEU A 17 -3.42 10.61 9.01
N ASP A 18 -2.16 10.95 9.22
CA ASP A 18 -1.74 12.23 9.80
C ASP A 18 -2.00 13.41 8.85
N SER A 19 -1.96 13.18 7.54
CA SER A 19 -2.26 14.19 6.53
C SER A 19 -3.75 14.42 6.31
N TRP A 20 -4.60 13.47 6.71
CA TRP A 20 -6.04 13.53 6.55
C TRP A 20 -6.76 13.40 7.89
N ASN A 21 -7.15 14.50 8.45
CA ASN A 21 -7.88 14.60 9.70
C ASN A 21 -9.19 15.40 9.52
N LYS A 22 -10.01 15.45 10.56
CA LYS A 22 -11.28 16.20 10.56
C LYS A 22 -11.11 17.65 10.11
N ALA A 23 -10.09 18.35 10.57
CA ALA A 23 -9.86 19.75 10.22
C ALA A 23 -9.53 19.90 8.72
N ALA A 24 -8.72 18.99 8.16
CA ALA A 24 -8.43 18.95 6.73
C ALA A 24 -9.68 18.68 5.88
N ALA A 25 -10.55 17.76 6.33
CA ALA A 25 -11.82 17.46 5.65
C ALA A 25 -12.78 18.66 5.65
N ILE A 26 -12.94 19.34 6.79
CA ILE A 26 -13.77 20.56 6.90
C ILE A 26 -13.24 21.64 5.95
N LYS A 27 -11.93 21.90 5.96
CA LYS A 27 -11.31 22.89 5.09
C LYS A 27 -11.49 22.55 3.60
N ALA A 28 -11.31 21.29 3.23
CA ALA A 28 -11.51 20.83 1.85
C ALA A 28 -12.97 20.98 1.41
N ASN A 29 -13.94 20.61 2.25
CA ASN A 29 -15.36 20.77 1.96
C ASN A 29 -15.74 22.25 1.77
N ALA A 30 -15.27 23.13 2.65
CA ALA A 30 -15.51 24.58 2.55
C ALA A 30 -14.90 25.16 1.26
N THR A 31 -13.68 24.73 0.89
CA THR A 31 -13.03 25.18 -0.35
C THR A 31 -13.84 24.77 -1.58
N VAL A 32 -14.28 23.51 -1.65
CA VAL A 32 -15.06 22.99 -2.78
C VAL A 32 -16.42 23.68 -2.88
N ALA A 33 -17.09 23.94 -1.74
CA ALA A 33 -18.33 24.69 -1.71
C ALA A 33 -18.16 26.14 -2.22
N ALA A 34 -17.06 26.80 -1.80
CA ALA A 34 -16.74 28.15 -2.28
C ALA A 34 -16.46 28.23 -3.79
N MET A 35 -16.01 27.10 -4.39
CA MET A 35 -15.83 26.99 -5.85
C MET A 35 -17.13 26.70 -6.62
N GLY A 36 -18.27 26.58 -5.93
CA GLY A 36 -19.57 26.26 -6.54
C GLY A 36 -19.66 24.82 -7.08
N ILE A 37 -18.80 23.92 -6.63
CA ILE A 37 -18.78 22.52 -7.09
C ILE A 37 -19.75 21.70 -6.23
N GLU A 38 -20.83 21.23 -6.83
CA GLU A 38 -21.75 20.30 -6.20
C GLU A 38 -21.16 18.89 -6.21
N ARG A 39 -20.82 18.38 -5.05
CA ARG A 39 -20.39 16.98 -4.85
C ARG A 39 -20.74 16.50 -3.45
N ARG A 40 -20.76 15.17 -3.27
CA ARG A 40 -20.80 14.59 -1.93
C ARG A 40 -19.59 15.07 -1.12
N GLY A 41 -19.83 15.67 0.03
CA GLY A 41 -18.79 16.12 0.95
C GLY A 41 -17.93 14.97 1.45
N LEU A 42 -16.73 15.31 1.86
CA LEU A 42 -15.84 14.40 2.56
C LEU A 42 -16.34 14.21 4.00
N VAL A 43 -16.15 13.01 4.53
CA VAL A 43 -16.53 12.72 5.92
C VAL A 43 -15.62 13.51 6.87
N GLU A 44 -16.24 14.32 7.74
CA GLU A 44 -15.53 15.21 8.67
C GLU A 44 -15.23 14.51 9.99
N GLU A 45 -14.49 13.42 9.90
CA GLU A 45 -14.05 12.61 11.04
C GLU A 45 -12.57 12.31 10.93
N ASP A 46 -11.93 12.03 12.06
CA ASP A 46 -10.55 11.57 12.09
C ASP A 46 -10.49 10.10 11.61
N LEU A 47 -9.53 9.81 10.76
CA LEU A 47 -9.29 8.44 10.32
C LEU A 47 -8.56 7.68 11.43
N ILE A 48 -9.13 6.56 11.87
CA ILE A 48 -8.59 5.71 12.94
C ILE A 48 -7.78 4.52 12.42
N GLY A 49 -7.85 4.24 11.12
CA GLY A 49 -7.19 3.08 10.52
C GLY A 49 -7.46 2.93 9.03
N TYR A 50 -7.07 1.79 8.49
CA TYR A 50 -7.23 1.45 7.07
C TYR A 50 -8.29 0.39 6.89
N LYS A 51 -9.11 0.53 5.84
CA LYS A 51 -10.06 -0.52 5.43
C LYS A 51 -9.29 -1.69 4.82
N ILE A 52 -9.68 -2.90 5.21
CA ILE A 52 -9.22 -4.11 4.54
C ILE A 52 -10.07 -4.28 3.28
N PRO A 53 -9.49 -4.24 2.09
CA PRO A 53 -10.20 -4.57 0.86
C PRO A 53 -10.45 -6.09 0.78
N PHE A 54 -11.38 -6.51 -0.07
CA PHE A 54 -11.47 -7.90 -0.49
C PHE A 54 -10.20 -8.32 -1.24
N LEU A 55 -9.87 -9.61 -1.18
CA LEU A 55 -8.65 -10.13 -1.81
C LEU A 55 -8.83 -10.45 -3.31
N ASP A 56 -10.04 -10.30 -3.85
CA ASP A 56 -10.30 -10.52 -5.27
C ASP A 56 -9.33 -9.73 -6.16
N GLY A 57 -8.60 -10.41 -7.01
CA GLY A 57 -7.59 -9.83 -7.88
C GLY A 57 -6.40 -9.22 -7.15
N ILE A 58 -6.11 -9.66 -5.93
CA ILE A 58 -4.99 -9.10 -5.14
C ILE A 58 -3.66 -9.18 -5.87
N TRP A 59 -3.46 -10.21 -6.67
CA TRP A 59 -2.25 -10.42 -7.47
C TRP A 59 -2.00 -9.33 -8.52
N LEU A 60 -3.05 -8.59 -8.97
CA LEU A 60 -2.92 -7.46 -9.89
C LEU A 60 -2.85 -6.08 -9.20
N ARG A 61 -2.85 -6.04 -7.88
CA ARG A 61 -2.93 -4.76 -7.13
C ARG A 61 -1.58 -4.23 -6.66
N ALA A 62 -0.48 -4.76 -7.19
CA ALA A 62 0.85 -4.23 -6.88
C ALA A 62 0.98 -2.75 -7.30
N PRO A 63 1.74 -1.93 -6.57
CA PRO A 63 2.45 -2.23 -5.33
C PRO A 63 1.53 -2.21 -4.11
N TYR A 64 1.95 -2.88 -3.03
CA TYR A 64 1.14 -3.12 -1.84
C TYR A 64 1.38 -2.09 -0.73
N LEU A 65 0.58 -2.17 0.32
CA LEU A 65 0.32 -1.19 1.36
C LEU A 65 -0.37 0.08 0.81
N HIS A 66 -0.91 0.89 1.73
CA HIS A 66 -1.68 2.09 1.38
C HIS A 66 -0.88 3.18 0.63
N ASN A 67 0.44 3.15 0.74
CA ASN A 67 1.40 4.08 0.12
C ASN A 67 2.19 3.45 -1.05
N GLY A 68 1.94 2.16 -1.35
CA GLY A 68 2.65 1.44 -2.40
C GLY A 68 4.13 1.20 -2.08
N SER A 69 4.47 1.05 -0.80
CA SER A 69 5.86 0.90 -0.34
C SER A 69 6.39 -0.53 -0.36
N VAL A 70 5.56 -1.51 -0.74
CA VAL A 70 5.98 -2.91 -0.90
C VAL A 70 5.69 -3.37 -2.32
N PRO A 71 6.72 -3.69 -3.12
CA PRO A 71 6.56 -3.86 -4.56
C PRO A 71 5.81 -5.12 -4.97
N THR A 72 5.97 -6.23 -4.25
CA THR A 72 5.40 -7.54 -4.63
C THR A 72 4.73 -8.24 -3.45
N LEU A 73 3.83 -9.21 -3.72
CA LEU A 73 3.26 -10.06 -2.65
C LEU A 73 4.35 -10.87 -1.97
N ARG A 74 5.38 -11.29 -2.68
CA ARG A 74 6.52 -11.98 -2.09
C ARG A 74 7.19 -11.12 -1.02
N ASP A 75 7.47 -9.85 -1.35
CA ASP A 75 8.06 -8.91 -0.40
C ASP A 75 7.12 -8.61 0.78
N LEU A 76 5.80 -8.61 0.56
CA LEU A 76 4.84 -8.41 1.63
C LEU A 76 4.86 -9.51 2.69
N LEU A 77 5.23 -10.74 2.30
CA LEU A 77 5.39 -11.88 3.20
C LEU A 77 6.76 -11.91 3.90
N GLU A 78 7.65 -10.96 3.61
CA GLU A 78 8.91 -10.82 4.34
C GLU A 78 8.79 -9.81 5.49
N PRO A 79 9.57 -9.98 6.57
CA PRO A 79 9.67 -8.98 7.62
C PRO A 79 10.01 -7.60 7.06
N ALA A 80 9.49 -6.53 7.66
CA ALA A 80 9.69 -5.16 7.15
C ALA A 80 11.18 -4.79 6.98
N ALA A 81 12.06 -5.34 7.83
CA ALA A 81 13.50 -5.12 7.74
C ALA A 81 14.14 -5.69 6.47
N GLU A 82 13.55 -6.74 5.89
CA GLU A 82 14.04 -7.45 4.71
C GLU A 82 13.40 -6.96 3.40
N ARG A 83 12.33 -6.16 3.50
CA ARG A 83 11.67 -5.56 2.33
C ARG A 83 12.58 -4.54 1.63
N PRO A 84 12.45 -4.37 0.30
CA PRO A 84 13.21 -3.37 -0.44
C PRO A 84 13.08 -1.97 0.16
N LYS A 85 14.21 -1.29 0.37
CA LYS A 85 14.27 0.08 0.88
C LYS A 85 14.15 1.11 -0.23
N VAL A 86 14.70 0.79 -1.40
CA VAL A 86 14.66 1.63 -2.59
C VAL A 86 14.32 0.77 -3.79
N PHE A 87 13.36 1.22 -4.58
CA PHE A 87 12.94 0.55 -5.82
C PHE A 87 12.27 1.56 -6.76
N TRP A 88 11.95 1.13 -8.01
CA TRP A 88 11.32 2.00 -9.01
C TRP A 88 9.92 1.49 -9.36
N ARG A 89 8.95 2.40 -9.36
CA ARG A 89 7.55 2.12 -9.72
C ARG A 89 7.23 2.71 -11.07
N GLY A 90 6.48 1.98 -11.90
CA GLY A 90 6.00 2.46 -13.19
C GLY A 90 6.52 1.68 -14.40
N TYR A 91 7.46 0.75 -14.21
CA TYR A 91 7.78 -0.21 -15.24
C TYR A 91 6.68 -1.28 -15.31
N ASP A 92 6.15 -1.54 -16.51
CA ASP A 92 4.91 -2.31 -16.73
C ASP A 92 5.11 -3.82 -16.91
N VAL A 93 6.33 -4.31 -16.75
CA VAL A 93 6.63 -5.75 -16.79
C VAL A 93 6.26 -6.41 -15.48
N PHE A 94 5.39 -7.42 -15.54
CA PHE A 94 4.91 -8.15 -14.36
C PHE A 94 5.77 -9.40 -14.06
N ASP A 95 6.24 -9.51 -12.83
CA ASP A 95 6.93 -10.70 -12.30
C ASP A 95 5.91 -11.67 -11.70
N GLN A 96 5.60 -12.74 -12.43
CA GLN A 96 4.64 -13.76 -11.98
C GLN A 96 5.14 -14.59 -10.80
N THR A 97 6.46 -14.65 -10.57
CA THR A 97 7.07 -15.40 -9.46
C THR A 97 6.97 -14.63 -8.16
N LYS A 98 7.25 -13.33 -8.20
CA LYS A 98 7.15 -12.46 -7.03
C LYS A 98 5.73 -11.91 -6.83
N VAL A 99 4.89 -11.97 -7.85
CA VAL A 99 3.53 -11.44 -7.90
C VAL A 99 3.52 -9.92 -7.68
N GLY A 100 4.01 -9.22 -8.70
CA GLY A 100 4.10 -7.76 -8.70
C GLY A 100 4.87 -7.28 -9.93
N PHE A 101 5.08 -5.98 -10.05
CA PHE A 101 5.85 -5.42 -11.16
C PHE A 101 7.36 -5.53 -10.92
N VAL A 102 8.12 -5.62 -12.00
CA VAL A 102 9.58 -5.51 -11.94
C VAL A 102 9.95 -4.09 -11.51
N THR A 103 10.69 -3.97 -10.43
CA THR A 103 11.00 -2.69 -9.79
C THR A 103 12.49 -2.41 -9.66
N ASP A 104 13.32 -3.21 -10.31
CA ASP A 104 14.78 -3.05 -10.34
C ASP A 104 15.32 -3.33 -11.75
N GLY A 105 16.60 -3.00 -11.97
CA GLY A 105 17.23 -3.08 -13.28
C GLY A 105 17.20 -1.75 -14.05
N ASP A 106 17.94 -1.68 -15.14
CA ASP A 106 18.15 -0.44 -15.90
C ASP A 106 16.84 0.10 -16.49
N GLU A 107 15.98 -0.77 -17.01
CA GLU A 107 14.69 -0.35 -17.60
C GLU A 107 13.74 0.18 -16.53
N ALA A 108 13.65 -0.47 -15.37
CA ALA A 108 12.84 0.03 -14.26
C ALA A 108 13.35 1.38 -13.75
N ARG A 109 14.66 1.58 -13.70
CA ARG A 109 15.28 2.86 -13.32
C ARG A 109 15.03 3.95 -14.37
N ARG A 110 15.08 3.60 -15.65
CA ARG A 110 14.90 4.54 -16.75
C ARG A 110 13.45 5.02 -16.88
N THR A 111 12.48 4.13 -16.65
CA THR A 111 11.06 4.39 -16.90
C THR A 111 10.27 4.69 -15.63
N GLY A 112 10.74 4.23 -14.49
CA GLY A 112 10.03 4.29 -13.23
C GLY A 112 10.35 5.54 -12.40
N THR A 113 9.50 5.75 -11.39
CA THR A 113 9.72 6.75 -10.34
C THR A 113 10.35 6.07 -9.13
N ARG A 114 11.46 6.63 -8.64
CA ARG A 114 12.16 6.14 -7.45
C ARG A 114 11.26 6.23 -6.21
N MET A 115 11.12 5.13 -5.51
CA MET A 115 10.49 5.04 -4.20
C MET A 115 11.56 4.77 -3.16
N ASP A 116 11.59 5.59 -2.11
CA ASP A 116 12.46 5.41 -0.95
C ASP A 116 11.61 5.24 0.30
N THR A 117 11.66 4.05 0.87
CA THR A 117 10.81 3.71 2.02
C THR A 117 11.34 4.27 3.35
N THR A 118 12.47 4.96 3.32
CA THR A 118 13.01 5.66 4.49
C THR A 118 12.51 7.11 4.59
N GLU A 119 11.92 7.63 3.52
CA GLU A 119 11.34 8.97 3.50
C GLU A 119 10.01 9.01 4.25
N LYS A 120 9.67 10.19 4.78
CA LYS A 120 8.42 10.41 5.51
C LYS A 120 7.20 10.10 4.63
N GLY A 121 6.32 9.23 5.10
CA GLY A 121 5.15 8.78 4.36
C GLY A 121 5.42 7.62 3.40
N GLY A 122 6.68 7.26 3.18
CA GLY A 122 7.12 6.15 2.34
C GLY A 122 7.33 4.82 3.06
N GLY A 123 7.16 4.79 4.38
CA GLY A 123 7.50 3.62 5.20
C GLY A 123 6.85 2.32 4.76
N ASN A 124 7.64 1.23 4.78
CA ASN A 124 7.22 -0.12 4.37
C ASN A 124 6.97 -1.07 5.56
N GLN A 125 6.92 -0.53 6.78
CA GLN A 125 6.62 -1.29 8.00
C GLN A 125 5.15 -1.71 8.07
N GLY A 126 4.88 -2.65 8.99
CA GLY A 126 3.55 -3.16 9.27
C GLY A 126 3.06 -4.23 8.30
N HIS A 127 1.83 -4.67 8.48
CA HIS A 127 1.25 -5.80 7.76
C HIS A 127 2.18 -7.02 7.80
N GLU A 128 2.67 -7.39 8.97
CA GLU A 128 3.60 -8.51 9.13
C GLU A 128 2.86 -9.86 9.30
N PHE A 129 1.74 -10.01 8.61
CA PHE A 129 0.98 -11.25 8.58
C PHE A 129 1.66 -12.26 7.66
N GLY A 130 1.87 -13.47 8.16
CA GLY A 130 2.50 -14.55 7.39
C GLY A 130 4.03 -14.44 7.26
N THR A 131 4.68 -13.44 7.85
CA THR A 131 6.14 -13.27 7.76
C THR A 131 6.92 -14.42 8.42
N GLY A 132 6.34 -15.05 9.43
CA GLY A 132 6.93 -16.23 10.12
C GLY A 132 6.66 -17.57 9.44
N LEU A 133 5.95 -17.62 8.33
CA LEU A 133 5.73 -18.86 7.57
C LEU A 133 7.03 -19.41 6.99
N SER A 134 7.11 -20.73 6.82
CA SER A 134 8.22 -21.37 6.10
C SER A 134 8.26 -20.89 4.64
N GLY A 135 9.44 -20.99 4.00
CA GLY A 135 9.56 -20.62 2.58
C GLY A 135 8.60 -21.41 1.66
N GLY A 136 8.34 -22.68 2.01
CA GLY A 136 7.37 -23.52 1.30
C GLY A 136 5.94 -23.04 1.46
N ASP A 137 5.54 -22.69 2.69
CA ASP A 137 4.20 -22.17 2.96
C ASP A 137 3.99 -20.79 2.33
N LYS A 138 4.99 -19.91 2.35
CA LYS A 138 4.94 -18.63 1.63
C LYS A 138 4.72 -18.83 0.13
N ALA A 139 5.44 -19.79 -0.48
CA ALA A 139 5.27 -20.11 -1.89
C ALA A 139 3.85 -20.66 -2.18
N ALA A 140 3.36 -21.58 -1.37
CA ALA A 140 2.00 -22.11 -1.50
C ALA A 140 0.93 -21.03 -1.33
N LEU A 141 1.13 -20.11 -0.37
CA LEU A 141 0.22 -18.97 -0.18
C LEU A 141 0.22 -18.04 -1.39
N LEU A 142 1.38 -17.76 -1.99
CA LEU A 142 1.46 -16.95 -3.21
C LEU A 142 0.68 -17.58 -4.37
N GLU A 143 0.82 -18.91 -4.58
CA GLU A 143 0.07 -19.59 -5.62
C GLU A 143 -1.44 -19.56 -5.33
N TYR A 144 -1.86 -19.70 -4.09
CA TYR A 144 -3.26 -19.54 -3.71
C TYR A 144 -3.77 -18.11 -4.00
N LEU A 145 -3.03 -17.08 -3.63
CA LEU A 145 -3.43 -15.68 -3.84
C LEU A 145 -3.57 -15.31 -5.33
N LYS A 146 -2.89 -16.03 -6.23
CA LYS A 146 -3.07 -15.87 -7.69
C LYS A 146 -4.42 -16.39 -8.18
N THR A 147 -5.13 -17.19 -7.40
CA THR A 147 -6.44 -17.77 -7.77
C THR A 147 -7.63 -16.90 -7.35
N LEU A 148 -7.39 -15.85 -6.60
CA LEU A 148 -8.42 -14.91 -6.12
C LEU A 148 -8.61 -13.69 -7.11
#